data_6abf9bcd0d6493ec86daecd0a3713d06
#
_entry.id   6abf9bcd0d6493ec86daecd0a3713d06
#
_cell.length_a   1.000
_cell.length_b   1.000
_cell.length_c   1.000
_cell.angle_alpha   90.00
_cell.angle_beta   90.00
_cell.angle_gamma   90.00
#
_symmetry.space_group_name_H-M   'P 1'
#
loop_
_entity.id
_entity.type
_entity.pdbx_description
1 polymer ?
#
loop_
_entity_poly.entity_id
_entity_poly.type
_entity_poly.pdbx_seq_one_letter_code
_entity_poly.pdbx_strand_id
1 'polypeptide(L)'
;MSVLQSEKAARREMAREQPLPDYERLSEINVEKTDHKEIKLSRNDPIVQKIAKETSSEILNELTAKNSIKTKMTAKIKEIGWTEKVFAEKAVTPISKLSDDDLLKIRKINEVIPNPTNDTLMSKVISEETYKMYISNGIRSGTVAGCVTKAIDVANYKTYNELYEKLGLHYDGSPYKTADKMYIMKFTSVDTENNVCRNLGGTTKPERKRIMDLYGLDENHAFIQKDPFVGNGMTKTPFNEYGTIKYQVSKPCDIDIGAVIYELDRNGSIKIVAVRVKDKSEVIWKEIK
;
A
#
# COMPACT_ATOMS: atom_id res chain seq x y z
N MET A 1 31.30 -8.89 -8.74
CA MET A 1 29.84 -8.69 -8.63
C MET A 1 29.18 -10.00 -9.03
N SER A 2 28.26 -10.53 -8.22
CA SER A 2 27.57 -11.80 -8.55
C SER A 2 26.54 -11.55 -9.67
N VAL A 3 26.29 -12.58 -10.48
CA VAL A 3 25.27 -12.57 -11.57
C VAL A 3 23.94 -12.02 -11.05
N LEU A 4 23.56 -12.38 -9.82
CA LEU A 4 22.35 -11.89 -9.15
C LEU A 4 22.33 -10.36 -8.93
N GLN A 5 23.50 -9.74 -8.68
CA GLN A 5 23.61 -8.29 -8.51
C GLN A 5 23.55 -7.55 -9.85
N SER A 6 24.06 -8.14 -10.91
CA SER A 6 23.98 -7.56 -12.25
C SER A 6 22.55 -7.66 -12.83
N GLU A 7 21.85 -8.78 -12.61
CA GLU A 7 20.43 -8.91 -12.97
C GLU A 7 19.52 -7.97 -12.17
N LYS A 8 19.80 -7.78 -10.88
CA LYS A 8 19.10 -6.81 -10.03
C LYS A 8 19.33 -5.37 -10.52
N ALA A 9 20.55 -5.05 -10.96
CA ALA A 9 20.90 -3.74 -11.51
C ALA A 9 20.20 -3.51 -12.88
N ALA A 10 20.22 -4.50 -13.78
CA ALA A 10 19.55 -4.43 -15.07
C ALA A 10 18.02 -4.29 -14.94
N ARG A 11 17.39 -5.03 -13.99
CA ARG A 11 15.96 -4.89 -13.68
C ARG A 11 15.62 -3.50 -13.11
N ARG A 12 16.52 -2.92 -12.29
CA ARG A 12 16.38 -1.55 -11.78
C ARG A 12 16.47 -0.49 -12.88
N GLU A 13 17.33 -0.69 -13.85
CA GLU A 13 17.51 0.23 -14.96
C GLU A 13 16.30 0.22 -15.91
N MET A 14 15.77 -0.95 -16.26
CA MET A 14 14.52 -1.08 -17.03
C MET A 14 13.29 -0.49 -16.34
N ALA A 15 13.25 -0.52 -15.00
CA ALA A 15 12.17 0.11 -14.23
C ALA A 15 12.29 1.64 -14.17
N ARG A 16 13.49 2.21 -14.39
CA ARG A 16 13.76 3.66 -14.38
C ARG A 16 13.31 4.37 -15.66
N GLU A 17 13.28 3.67 -16.79
CA GLU A 17 13.01 4.28 -18.11
C GLU A 17 11.52 4.29 -18.49
N GLN A 18 10.64 3.68 -17.70
CA GLN A 18 9.20 3.68 -17.99
C GLN A 18 8.45 4.63 -17.05
N PRO A 19 7.62 5.56 -17.59
CA PRO A 19 6.66 6.30 -16.78
C PRO A 19 5.76 5.30 -16.05
N LEU A 20 5.41 5.60 -14.78
CA LEU A 20 4.49 4.78 -13.98
C LEU A 20 3.27 4.42 -14.84
N PRO A 21 2.97 3.14 -15.06
CA PRO A 21 1.88 2.76 -15.94
C PRO A 21 0.56 3.28 -15.39
N ASP A 22 -0.20 3.93 -16.26
CA ASP A 22 -1.60 4.22 -16.02
C ASP A 22 -2.30 2.88 -15.83
N TYR A 23 -2.91 2.65 -14.66
CA TYR A 23 -3.48 1.34 -14.29
C TYR A 23 -4.55 0.85 -15.27
N GLU A 24 -5.11 1.72 -16.10
CA GLU A 24 -6.07 1.39 -17.15
C GLU A 24 -5.45 0.67 -18.35
N ARG A 25 -4.11 0.72 -18.54
CA ARG A 25 -3.41 0.04 -19.66
C ARG A 25 -2.91 -1.38 -19.36
N LEU A 26 -3.10 -1.87 -18.15
CA LEU A 26 -2.59 -3.20 -17.77
C LEU A 26 -3.35 -4.38 -18.40
N SER A 27 -4.56 -4.13 -18.96
CA SER A 27 -5.37 -5.17 -19.62
C SER A 27 -4.87 -5.58 -21.01
N GLU A 28 -3.95 -4.84 -21.62
CA GLU A 28 -3.52 -5.07 -23.02
C GLU A 28 -2.16 -5.78 -23.16
N ILE A 29 -1.51 -6.18 -22.07
CA ILE A 29 -0.20 -6.82 -22.14
C ILE A 29 -0.36 -8.34 -22.19
N ASN A 30 -0.12 -8.93 -23.36
CA ASN A 30 0.01 -10.39 -23.55
C ASN A 30 1.11 -10.94 -22.63
N VAL A 31 0.72 -11.76 -21.65
CA VAL A 31 1.63 -12.52 -20.82
C VAL A 31 2.13 -13.72 -21.66
N GLU A 32 3.39 -13.71 -22.08
CA GLU A 32 4.01 -14.93 -22.59
C GLU A 32 3.97 -16.01 -21.49
N LYS A 33 3.31 -17.12 -21.81
CA LYS A 33 3.22 -18.29 -20.94
C LYS A 33 4.59 -18.92 -20.80
N THR A 34 5.27 -18.68 -19.70
CA THR A 34 6.36 -19.55 -19.27
C THR A 34 5.76 -20.77 -18.57
N ASP A 35 6.14 -21.98 -19.00
CA ASP A 35 5.72 -23.26 -18.43
C ASP A 35 6.29 -23.46 -17.01
N HIS A 36 5.80 -22.67 -16.04
CA HIS A 36 6.05 -22.95 -14.64
C HIS A 36 5.02 -23.96 -14.15
N LYS A 37 5.48 -25.18 -13.81
CA LYS A 37 4.65 -26.16 -13.10
C LYS A 37 4.07 -25.48 -11.85
N GLU A 38 2.75 -25.43 -11.75
CA GLU A 38 2.02 -24.94 -10.58
C GLU A 38 2.46 -25.73 -9.34
N ILE A 39 3.34 -25.16 -8.52
CA ILE A 39 3.74 -25.77 -7.26
C ILE A 39 2.81 -25.20 -6.18
N LYS A 40 1.87 -26.03 -5.72
CA LYS A 40 0.91 -25.67 -4.68
C LYS A 40 1.40 -26.18 -3.32
N LEU A 41 1.35 -25.32 -2.29
CA LEU A 41 1.65 -25.67 -0.91
C LEU A 41 0.36 -26.01 -0.15
N SER A 42 0.46 -26.90 0.83
CA SER A 42 -0.64 -27.14 1.78
C SER A 42 -0.68 -26.02 2.83
N ARG A 43 -1.88 -25.70 3.34
CA ARG A 43 -2.03 -24.80 4.50
C ARG A 43 -1.30 -25.30 5.75
N ASN A 44 -1.09 -26.59 5.86
CA ASN A 44 -0.37 -27.23 6.97
C ASN A 44 1.14 -27.32 6.70
N ASP A 45 1.62 -26.80 5.57
CA ASP A 45 3.04 -26.73 5.29
C ASP A 45 3.76 -25.91 6.38
N PRO A 46 4.86 -26.43 6.97
CA PRO A 46 5.60 -25.71 8.02
C PRO A 46 6.02 -24.30 7.63
N ILE A 47 6.36 -24.07 6.36
CA ILE A 47 6.73 -22.74 5.85
C ILE A 47 5.52 -21.80 5.92
N VAL A 48 4.34 -22.25 5.48
CA VAL A 48 3.10 -21.46 5.51
C VAL A 48 2.73 -21.10 6.95
N GLN A 49 2.78 -22.06 7.86
CA GLN A 49 2.48 -21.86 9.29
C GLN A 49 3.48 -20.89 9.95
N LYS A 50 4.76 -21.04 9.64
CA LYS A 50 5.81 -20.15 10.16
C LYS A 50 5.56 -18.71 9.69
N ILE A 51 5.37 -18.46 8.39
CA ILE A 51 5.13 -17.14 7.82
C ILE A 51 3.87 -16.51 8.42
N ALA A 52 2.76 -17.27 8.54
CA ALA A 52 1.53 -16.76 9.13
C ALA A 52 1.72 -16.34 10.60
N LYS A 53 2.50 -17.10 11.38
CA LYS A 53 2.83 -16.77 12.77
C LYS A 53 3.72 -15.54 12.88
N GLU A 54 4.76 -15.44 12.07
CA GLU A 54 5.67 -14.28 12.03
C GLU A 54 4.91 -13.00 11.67
N THR A 55 4.10 -13.03 10.61
CA THR A 55 3.24 -11.90 10.20
C THR A 55 2.29 -11.46 11.32
N SER A 56 1.72 -12.40 12.08
CA SER A 56 0.84 -12.08 13.21
C SER A 56 1.60 -11.46 14.37
N SER A 57 2.82 -11.93 14.65
CA SER A 57 3.68 -11.40 15.72
C SER A 57 4.15 -9.98 15.41
N GLU A 58 4.50 -9.68 14.16
CA GLU A 58 4.89 -8.34 13.71
C GLU A 58 3.73 -7.34 13.91
N ILE A 59 2.51 -7.71 13.53
CA ILE A 59 1.32 -6.88 13.76
C ILE A 59 1.12 -6.59 15.25
N LEU A 60 1.30 -7.59 16.11
CA LEU A 60 1.13 -7.41 17.57
C LEU A 60 2.17 -6.45 18.16
N ASN A 61 3.42 -6.54 17.72
CA ASN A 61 4.50 -5.64 18.14
C ASN A 61 4.23 -4.20 17.70
N GLU A 62 3.66 -3.99 16.53
CA GLU A 62 3.34 -2.67 16.01
C GLU A 62 2.11 -2.02 16.68
N LEU A 63 1.23 -2.78 17.36
CA LEU A 63 0.03 -2.23 18.02
C LEU A 63 0.38 -1.18 19.08
N THR A 64 1.43 -1.39 19.84
CA THR A 64 1.92 -0.42 20.85
C THR A 64 2.42 0.85 20.16
N ALA A 65 3.14 0.72 19.06
CA ALA A 65 3.63 1.84 18.27
C ALA A 65 2.47 2.64 17.66
N LYS A 66 1.42 1.98 17.16
CA LYS A 66 0.21 2.62 16.63
C LYS A 66 -0.49 3.51 17.67
N ASN A 67 -0.66 3.02 18.90
CA ASN A 67 -1.24 3.80 19.98
C ASN A 67 -0.40 5.05 20.30
N SER A 68 0.92 4.93 20.26
CA SER A 68 1.83 6.08 20.43
C SER A 68 1.66 7.10 19.30
N ILE A 69 1.52 6.68 18.05
CA ILE A 69 1.28 7.58 16.91
C ILE A 69 -0.05 8.30 17.06
N LYS A 70 -1.12 7.59 17.40
CA LYS A 70 -2.44 8.19 17.64
C LYS A 70 -2.36 9.27 18.72
N THR A 71 -1.68 9.00 19.83
CA THR A 71 -1.47 9.98 20.91
C THR A 71 -0.71 11.21 20.42
N LYS A 72 0.35 11.06 19.65
CA LYS A 72 1.13 12.16 19.06
C LYS A 72 0.28 12.99 18.08
N MET A 73 -0.52 12.33 17.24
CA MET A 73 -1.43 13.03 16.34
C MET A 73 -2.48 13.85 17.10
N THR A 74 -3.14 13.26 18.11
CA THR A 74 -4.12 13.96 18.95
C THR A 74 -3.50 15.17 19.65
N ALA A 75 -2.28 15.02 20.19
CA ALA A 75 -1.56 16.14 20.82
C ALA A 75 -1.26 17.25 19.80
N LYS A 76 -0.77 16.90 18.60
CA LYS A 76 -0.47 17.87 17.54
C LYS A 76 -1.73 18.57 17.03
N ILE A 77 -2.85 17.87 16.88
CA ILE A 77 -4.14 18.44 16.48
C ILE A 77 -4.59 19.50 17.48
N LYS A 78 -4.47 19.22 18.78
CA LYS A 78 -4.79 20.19 19.85
C LYS A 78 -3.83 21.38 19.85
N GLU A 79 -2.52 21.13 19.69
CA GLU A 79 -1.48 22.17 19.64
C GLU A 79 -1.75 23.21 18.54
N ILE A 80 -2.22 22.77 17.37
CA ILE A 80 -2.53 23.67 16.24
C ILE A 80 -3.94 24.30 16.34
N GLY A 81 -4.66 24.09 17.44
CA GLY A 81 -5.98 24.66 17.71
C GLY A 81 -7.14 23.96 17.01
N TRP A 82 -6.96 22.71 16.57
CA TRP A 82 -8.02 21.91 15.96
C TRP A 82 -8.59 20.87 16.91
N THR A 83 -9.80 20.40 16.61
CA THR A 83 -10.36 19.16 17.15
C THR A 83 -10.13 18.01 16.18
N GLU A 84 -10.22 16.77 16.67
CA GLU A 84 -10.12 15.57 15.82
C GLU A 84 -11.17 15.60 14.70
N LYS A 85 -12.37 16.11 14.99
CA LYS A 85 -13.43 16.27 14.00
C LYS A 85 -13.03 17.24 12.89
N VAL A 86 -12.50 18.42 13.24
CA VAL A 86 -12.02 19.41 12.25
C VAL A 86 -10.91 18.81 11.40
N PHE A 87 -9.96 18.10 12.03
CA PHE A 87 -8.91 17.44 11.27
C PHE A 87 -9.47 16.39 10.31
N ALA A 88 -10.39 15.54 10.74
CA ALA A 88 -11.01 14.51 9.89
C ALA A 88 -11.72 15.12 8.67
N GLU A 89 -12.45 16.23 8.88
CA GLU A 89 -13.11 16.97 7.79
C GLU A 89 -12.09 17.57 6.80
N LYS A 90 -11.05 18.22 7.32
CA LYS A 90 -10.00 18.85 6.51
C LYS A 90 -9.16 17.83 5.75
N ALA A 91 -8.81 16.70 6.38
CA ALA A 91 -8.00 15.64 5.76
C ALA A 91 -8.65 14.99 4.53
N VAL A 92 -9.99 15.07 4.41
CA VAL A 92 -10.74 14.52 3.26
C VAL A 92 -11.28 15.61 2.34
N THR A 93 -10.98 16.88 2.62
CA THR A 93 -11.39 18.01 1.78
C THR A 93 -10.43 18.16 0.61
N PRO A 94 -10.91 18.35 -0.63
CA PRO A 94 -10.07 18.62 -1.79
C PRO A 94 -9.12 19.80 -1.56
N ILE A 95 -7.89 19.70 -2.05
CA ILE A 95 -6.83 20.72 -1.90
C ILE A 95 -7.29 22.10 -2.37
N SER A 96 -8.08 22.17 -3.44
CA SER A 96 -8.64 23.41 -3.98
C SER A 96 -9.60 24.15 -3.02
N LYS A 97 -10.14 23.44 -2.03
CA LYS A 97 -11.08 23.98 -1.03
C LYS A 97 -10.43 24.31 0.31
N LEU A 98 -9.15 24.01 0.47
CA LEU A 98 -8.38 24.29 1.67
C LEU A 98 -7.59 25.59 1.54
N SER A 99 -7.48 26.37 2.60
CA SER A 99 -6.54 27.48 2.69
C SER A 99 -5.09 26.97 2.82
N ASP A 100 -4.10 27.84 2.55
CA ASP A 100 -2.70 27.49 2.78
C ASP A 100 -2.41 27.22 4.26
N ASP A 101 -3.09 27.94 5.17
CA ASP A 101 -3.00 27.68 6.63
C ASP A 101 -3.53 26.30 7.00
N ASP A 102 -4.68 25.89 6.44
CA ASP A 102 -5.19 24.52 6.63
C ASP A 102 -4.18 23.46 6.16
N LEU A 103 -3.60 23.67 4.96
CA LEU A 103 -2.62 22.75 4.39
C LEU A 103 -1.36 22.66 5.26
N LEU A 104 -0.83 23.79 5.72
CA LEU A 104 0.33 23.82 6.63
C LEU A 104 0.04 23.15 7.99
N LYS A 105 -1.18 23.26 8.50
CA LYS A 105 -1.62 22.53 9.69
C LYS A 105 -1.70 21.03 9.46
N ILE A 106 -2.26 20.60 8.31
CA ILE A 106 -2.27 19.18 7.92
C ILE A 106 -0.84 18.65 7.80
N ARG A 107 0.08 19.42 7.20
CA ARG A 107 1.51 19.08 7.12
C ARG A 107 2.10 18.81 8.50
N LYS A 108 1.91 19.72 9.46
CA LYS A 108 2.41 19.56 10.84
C LYS A 108 1.89 18.28 11.52
N ILE A 109 0.64 17.89 11.24
CA ILE A 109 0.09 16.62 11.75
C ILE A 109 0.74 15.44 11.04
N ASN A 110 0.95 15.51 9.71
CA ASN A 110 1.62 14.45 8.98
C ASN A 110 3.08 14.23 9.43
N GLU A 111 3.78 15.27 9.86
CA GLU A 111 5.18 15.21 10.31
C GLU A 111 5.37 14.39 11.61
N VAL A 112 4.33 14.24 12.44
CA VAL A 112 4.42 13.40 13.65
C VAL A 112 4.21 11.91 13.38
N ILE A 113 3.86 11.55 12.14
CA ILE A 113 3.66 10.17 11.73
C ILE A 113 4.96 9.67 11.09
N PRO A 114 5.64 8.67 11.67
CA PRO A 114 6.90 8.17 11.13
C PRO A 114 6.68 7.54 9.75
N ASN A 115 7.64 7.75 8.85
CA ASN A 115 7.68 7.03 7.59
C ASN A 115 7.88 5.53 7.85
N PRO A 116 7.45 4.65 6.94
CA PRO A 116 7.76 3.23 7.04
C PRO A 116 9.27 3.01 6.85
N THR A 117 9.79 2.03 7.56
CA THR A 117 11.16 1.52 7.42
C THR A 117 11.18 0.25 6.59
N ASN A 118 12.35 -0.26 6.26
CA ASN A 118 12.48 -1.52 5.52
C ASN A 118 11.89 -2.72 6.27
N ASP A 119 11.86 -2.68 7.61
CA ASP A 119 11.25 -3.71 8.46
C ASP A 119 9.74 -3.52 8.66
N THR A 120 9.16 -2.42 8.17
CA THR A 120 7.73 -2.17 8.33
C THR A 120 6.92 -3.15 7.48
N LEU A 121 6.03 -3.91 8.11
CA LEU A 121 5.07 -4.75 7.41
C LEU A 121 4.04 -3.87 6.71
N MET A 122 4.10 -3.86 5.38
CA MET A 122 3.19 -3.11 4.52
C MET A 122 2.00 -3.97 4.10
N SER A 123 0.91 -3.33 3.73
CA SER A 123 -0.30 -3.97 3.22
C SER A 123 -0.78 -3.30 1.94
N LYS A 124 -1.25 -4.11 1.00
CA LYS A 124 -1.86 -3.66 -0.26
C LYS A 124 -3.07 -4.51 -0.59
N VAL A 125 -4.21 -3.85 -0.82
CA VAL A 125 -5.37 -4.52 -1.43
C VAL A 125 -5.16 -4.60 -2.93
N ILE A 126 -5.38 -5.77 -3.51
CA ILE A 126 -5.22 -6.06 -4.92
C ILE A 126 -6.46 -6.76 -5.49
N SER A 127 -6.74 -6.53 -6.76
CA SER A 127 -7.82 -7.21 -7.48
C SER A 127 -7.45 -8.67 -7.81
N GLU A 128 -8.44 -9.46 -8.23
CA GLU A 128 -8.20 -10.82 -8.69
C GLU A 128 -7.24 -10.88 -9.89
N GLU A 129 -7.34 -9.92 -10.81
CA GLU A 129 -6.45 -9.80 -11.94
C GLU A 129 -5.00 -9.56 -11.49
N THR A 130 -4.82 -8.63 -10.55
CA THR A 130 -3.48 -8.35 -9.98
C THR A 130 -2.96 -9.56 -9.20
N TYR A 131 -3.81 -10.29 -8.48
CA TYR A 131 -3.44 -11.55 -7.83
C TYR A 131 -2.92 -12.56 -8.86
N LYS A 132 -3.66 -12.79 -9.95
CA LYS A 132 -3.24 -13.69 -11.04
C LYS A 132 -1.92 -13.26 -11.64
N MET A 133 -1.67 -11.97 -11.81
CA MET A 133 -0.37 -11.45 -12.26
C MET A 133 0.76 -11.84 -11.29
N TYR A 134 0.55 -11.72 -9.98
CA TYR A 134 1.58 -12.10 -9.01
C TYR A 134 1.91 -13.60 -9.06
N ILE A 135 0.89 -14.46 -9.01
CA ILE A 135 1.11 -15.92 -9.00
C ILE A 135 1.63 -16.48 -10.33
N SER A 136 1.49 -15.74 -11.43
CA SER A 136 2.09 -16.14 -12.73
C SER A 136 3.61 -16.15 -12.73
N ASN A 137 4.24 -15.57 -11.68
CA ASN A 137 5.69 -15.46 -11.56
C ASN A 137 6.40 -14.77 -12.73
N GLY A 138 5.68 -13.92 -13.46
CA GLY A 138 6.22 -13.10 -14.54
C GLY A 138 7.08 -11.93 -14.01
N ILE A 139 7.61 -11.12 -14.91
CA ILE A 139 8.56 -10.02 -14.64
C ILE A 139 8.10 -9.09 -13.50
N ARG A 140 6.80 -8.82 -13.36
CA ARG A 140 6.24 -7.91 -12.37
C ARG A 140 5.84 -8.57 -11.06
N SER A 141 5.88 -9.89 -10.96
CA SER A 141 5.47 -10.63 -9.77
C SER A 141 6.37 -10.40 -8.55
N GLY A 142 7.57 -9.88 -8.79
CA GLY A 142 8.57 -9.61 -7.76
C GLY A 142 8.48 -8.22 -7.14
N THR A 143 7.65 -7.31 -7.65
CA THR A 143 7.65 -5.90 -7.23
C THR A 143 6.25 -5.40 -6.88
N VAL A 144 6.19 -4.39 -6.04
CA VAL A 144 4.97 -3.66 -5.69
C VAL A 144 5.06 -2.20 -6.11
N ALA A 145 3.95 -1.65 -6.59
CA ALA A 145 3.81 -0.24 -6.96
C ALA A 145 2.45 0.32 -6.50
N GLY A 146 2.25 1.63 -6.60
CA GLY A 146 0.99 2.30 -6.28
C GLY A 146 0.74 2.50 -4.80
N CYS A 147 -0.53 2.57 -4.40
CA CYS A 147 -0.91 2.87 -3.03
C CYS A 147 -0.73 1.67 -2.11
N VAL A 148 -0.18 1.94 -0.92
CA VAL A 148 0.02 0.97 0.15
C VAL A 148 -0.30 1.62 1.50
N THR A 149 -0.45 0.81 2.55
CA THR A 149 -0.59 1.24 3.93
C THR A 149 0.24 0.35 4.83
N LYS A 150 0.49 0.72 6.08
CA LYS A 150 1.08 -0.21 7.05
C LYS A 150 0.06 -1.29 7.41
N ALA A 151 0.49 -2.54 7.55
CA ALA A 151 -0.41 -3.64 7.88
C ALA A 151 -1.17 -3.41 9.19
N ILE A 152 -0.53 -2.73 10.15
CA ILE A 152 -1.14 -2.38 11.44
C ILE A 152 -2.30 -1.39 11.29
N ASP A 153 -2.26 -0.50 10.31
CA ASP A 153 -3.31 0.51 10.12
C ASP A 153 -4.63 -0.12 9.64
N VAL A 154 -4.56 -1.29 9.02
CA VAL A 154 -5.71 -2.07 8.53
C VAL A 154 -5.98 -3.34 9.34
N ALA A 155 -5.22 -3.62 10.38
CA ALA A 155 -5.33 -4.86 11.16
C ALA A 155 -6.71 -5.07 11.82
N ASN A 156 -7.42 -3.98 12.11
CA ASN A 156 -8.75 -4.01 12.69
C ASN A 156 -9.90 -4.14 11.66
N TYR A 157 -9.61 -4.00 10.37
CA TYR A 157 -10.61 -4.16 9.32
C TYR A 157 -10.79 -5.64 9.02
N LYS A 158 -11.94 -6.20 9.40
CA LYS A 158 -12.21 -7.64 9.36
C LYS A 158 -13.12 -8.06 8.21
N THR A 159 -13.79 -7.10 7.59
CA THR A 159 -14.77 -7.38 6.53
C THR A 159 -14.37 -6.73 5.21
N TYR A 160 -14.91 -7.28 4.13
CA TYR A 160 -14.78 -6.73 2.79
C TYR A 160 -15.21 -5.24 2.74
N ASN A 161 -16.37 -4.93 3.33
CA ASN A 161 -16.93 -3.59 3.31
C ASN A 161 -16.08 -2.59 4.10
N GLU A 162 -15.54 -2.98 5.26
CA GLU A 162 -14.63 -2.10 6.01
C GLU A 162 -13.39 -1.74 5.20
N LEU A 163 -12.74 -2.72 4.55
CA LEU A 163 -11.59 -2.44 3.69
C LEU A 163 -11.99 -1.59 2.47
N TYR A 164 -13.13 -1.91 1.83
CA TYR A 164 -13.64 -1.18 0.68
C TYR A 164 -13.87 0.30 0.99
N GLU A 165 -14.52 0.60 2.12
CA GLU A 165 -14.84 1.96 2.54
C GLU A 165 -13.62 2.70 3.14
N LYS A 166 -12.93 2.06 4.09
CA LYS A 166 -11.84 2.68 4.86
C LYS A 166 -10.59 2.93 4.03
N LEU A 167 -10.35 2.15 3.00
CA LEU A 167 -9.25 2.37 2.07
C LEU A 167 -9.62 3.21 0.84
N GLY A 168 -10.88 3.69 0.76
CA GLY A 168 -11.36 4.49 -0.35
C GLY A 168 -11.33 3.72 -1.67
N LEU A 169 -11.69 2.44 -1.66
CA LEU A 169 -11.69 1.60 -2.85
C LEU A 169 -12.94 1.80 -3.73
N HIS A 170 -13.78 2.79 -3.42
CA HIS A 170 -15.02 3.14 -4.12
C HIS A 170 -14.81 4.20 -5.22
N TYR A 171 -13.59 4.31 -5.76
CA TYR A 171 -13.28 5.20 -6.88
C TYR A 171 -13.99 4.74 -8.17
N ASP A 172 -14.13 5.66 -9.11
CA ASP A 172 -14.76 5.36 -10.40
C ASP A 172 -13.93 4.31 -11.18
N GLY A 173 -14.61 3.31 -11.73
CA GLY A 173 -13.98 2.17 -12.39
C GLY A 173 -13.34 1.15 -11.43
N SER A 174 -13.60 1.26 -10.12
CA SER A 174 -13.03 0.32 -9.13
C SER A 174 -13.49 -1.11 -9.36
N PRO A 175 -12.57 -2.08 -9.48
CA PRO A 175 -12.93 -3.50 -9.62
C PRO A 175 -13.57 -4.08 -8.36
N TYR A 176 -13.36 -3.43 -7.20
CA TYR A 176 -13.85 -3.91 -5.91
C TYR A 176 -15.34 -3.67 -5.69
N LYS A 177 -15.99 -2.81 -6.50
CA LYS A 177 -17.41 -2.50 -6.34
C LYS A 177 -18.30 -3.73 -6.56
N THR A 178 -17.98 -4.53 -7.56
CA THR A 178 -18.75 -5.71 -7.98
C THR A 178 -18.08 -7.04 -7.71
N ALA A 179 -16.81 -7.05 -7.30
CA ALA A 179 -16.08 -8.28 -7.03
C ALA A 179 -16.63 -8.99 -5.77
N ASP A 180 -16.71 -10.31 -5.81
CA ASP A 180 -17.13 -11.14 -4.66
C ASP A 180 -16.03 -11.28 -3.63
N LYS A 181 -14.79 -11.03 -4.01
CA LYS A 181 -13.60 -11.13 -3.18
C LYS A 181 -12.55 -10.09 -3.52
N MET A 182 -11.70 -9.79 -2.58
CA MET A 182 -10.46 -9.02 -2.76
C MET A 182 -9.28 -9.78 -2.19
N TYR A 183 -8.10 -9.38 -2.58
CA TYR A 183 -6.87 -9.98 -2.06
C TYR A 183 -6.10 -8.93 -1.26
N ILE A 184 -5.45 -9.37 -0.18
CA ILE A 184 -4.67 -8.52 0.71
C ILE A 184 -3.26 -9.07 0.74
N MET A 185 -2.33 -8.36 0.12
CA MET A 185 -0.91 -8.70 0.18
C MET A 185 -0.30 -8.02 1.41
N LYS A 186 0.43 -8.78 2.23
CA LYS A 186 1.30 -8.27 3.29
C LYS A 186 2.74 -8.59 2.96
N PHE A 187 3.61 -7.61 3.08
CA PHE A 187 5.00 -7.71 2.63
C PHE A 187 5.92 -6.73 3.36
N THR A 188 7.19 -7.05 3.43
CA THR A 188 8.30 -6.13 3.69
C THR A 188 9.09 -5.89 2.40
N SER A 189 9.93 -4.87 2.39
CA SER A 189 10.82 -4.56 1.27
C SER A 189 12.03 -3.78 1.73
N VAL A 190 13.21 -4.19 1.31
CA VAL A 190 14.47 -3.45 1.53
C VAL A 190 14.49 -2.08 0.84
N ASP A 191 13.52 -1.79 0.01
CA ASP A 191 13.40 -0.52 -0.71
C ASP A 191 12.40 0.45 -0.03
N THR A 192 11.74 0.03 1.06
CA THR A 192 10.64 0.79 1.69
C THR A 192 11.06 2.19 2.11
N GLU A 193 12.18 2.35 2.79
CA GLU A 193 12.65 3.65 3.27
C GLU A 193 12.92 4.67 2.16
N ASN A 194 13.36 4.19 0.99
CA ASN A 194 13.73 5.03 -0.14
C ASN A 194 12.58 5.27 -1.14
N ASN A 195 11.65 4.31 -1.24
CA ASN A 195 10.68 4.29 -2.31
C ASN A 195 9.23 4.43 -1.82
N VAL A 196 8.96 4.37 -0.51
CA VAL A 196 7.61 4.52 0.03
C VAL A 196 7.51 5.81 0.82
N CYS A 197 6.67 6.73 0.36
CA CYS A 197 6.47 8.03 1.00
C CYS A 197 4.98 8.29 1.25
N ARG A 198 4.68 9.34 2.02
CA ARG A 198 3.30 9.79 2.25
C ARG A 198 2.63 10.13 0.93
N ASN A 199 1.39 9.68 0.78
CA ASN A 199 0.62 9.99 -0.42
C ASN A 199 0.07 11.41 -0.35
N LEU A 200 0.90 12.37 -0.74
CA LEU A 200 0.61 13.81 -0.77
C LEU A 200 0.45 14.28 -2.22
N GLY A 201 -0.26 15.40 -2.43
CA GLY A 201 -0.43 15.98 -3.77
C GLY A 201 -1.80 16.61 -3.95
N GLY A 202 -2.55 16.16 -4.95
CA GLY A 202 -3.89 16.68 -5.25
C GLY A 202 -4.59 15.83 -6.30
N THR A 203 -5.75 16.29 -6.78
CA THR A 203 -6.48 15.62 -7.86
C THR A 203 -6.16 16.20 -9.24
N THR A 204 -5.48 17.34 -9.28
CA THR A 204 -5.10 18.06 -10.51
C THR A 204 -3.64 18.48 -10.48
N LYS A 205 -3.06 18.80 -11.64
CA LYS A 205 -1.69 19.34 -11.75
C LYS A 205 -1.50 20.64 -10.95
N PRO A 206 -2.42 21.64 -10.98
CA PRO A 206 -2.30 22.84 -10.14
C PRO A 206 -2.30 22.54 -8.64
N GLU A 207 -3.17 21.64 -8.16
CA GLU A 207 -3.21 21.26 -6.76
C GLU A 207 -1.91 20.55 -6.34
N ARG A 208 -1.41 19.61 -7.16
CA ARG A 208 -0.13 18.96 -6.92
C ARG A 208 1.00 20.00 -6.81
N LYS A 209 1.07 20.94 -7.77
CA LYS A 209 2.06 22.01 -7.73
C LYS A 209 1.96 22.83 -6.45
N ARG A 210 0.76 23.24 -6.05
CA ARG A 210 0.52 23.98 -4.81
C ARG A 210 1.06 23.23 -3.58
N ILE A 211 0.82 21.93 -3.48
CA ILE A 211 1.34 21.12 -2.38
C ILE A 211 2.87 21.03 -2.45
N MET A 212 3.44 20.84 -3.63
CA MET A 212 4.90 20.84 -3.80
C MET A 212 5.51 22.15 -3.31
N ASP A 213 4.97 23.28 -3.73
CA ASP A 213 5.47 24.61 -3.36
C ASP A 213 5.32 24.86 -1.82
N LEU A 214 4.15 24.54 -1.23
CA LEU A 214 3.91 24.74 0.19
C LEU A 214 4.70 23.80 1.10
N TYR A 215 4.92 22.58 0.67
CA TYR A 215 5.54 21.54 1.50
C TYR A 215 7.03 21.36 1.18
N GLY A 216 7.55 22.00 0.13
CA GLY A 216 8.92 21.83 -0.33
C GLY A 216 9.19 20.42 -0.85
N LEU A 217 8.21 19.83 -1.56
CA LEU A 217 8.33 18.49 -2.13
C LEU A 217 8.79 18.55 -3.58
N ASP A 218 9.50 17.51 -3.99
CA ASP A 218 9.80 17.26 -5.39
C ASP A 218 8.72 16.41 -6.09
N GLU A 219 8.90 16.15 -7.38
CA GLU A 219 7.96 15.39 -8.19
C GLU A 219 7.80 13.92 -7.79
N ASN A 220 8.78 13.34 -7.09
CA ASN A 220 8.73 11.95 -6.62
C ASN A 220 7.92 11.81 -5.31
N HIS A 221 7.64 12.93 -4.63
CA HIS A 221 6.97 12.96 -3.33
C HIS A 221 5.59 13.62 -3.35
N ALA A 222 5.11 14.06 -4.53
CA ALA A 222 3.78 14.59 -4.71
C ALA A 222 3.08 13.92 -5.91
N PHE A 223 1.84 13.48 -5.71
CA PHE A 223 1.12 12.64 -6.67
C PHE A 223 -0.20 13.27 -7.10
N ILE A 224 -0.67 12.93 -8.30
CA ILE A 224 -2.04 13.21 -8.72
C ILE A 224 -2.89 12.00 -8.33
N GLN A 225 -3.95 12.24 -7.56
CA GLN A 225 -4.84 11.21 -7.04
C GLN A 225 -6.22 11.34 -7.70
N LYS A 226 -6.94 10.21 -7.79
CA LYS A 226 -8.36 10.22 -8.18
C LYS A 226 -9.24 10.30 -6.92
N ASP A 227 -10.44 10.92 -7.02
CA ASP A 227 -11.44 10.84 -5.94
C ASP A 227 -11.67 9.33 -5.57
N PRO A 228 -11.75 8.96 -4.31
CA PRO A 228 -11.85 9.77 -3.09
C PRO A 228 -10.50 10.15 -2.45
N PHE A 229 -9.41 9.99 -3.13
CA PHE A 229 -8.07 10.29 -2.63
C PHE A 229 -7.70 11.74 -2.95
N VAL A 230 -7.69 12.57 -1.93
CA VAL A 230 -7.46 14.02 -2.10
C VAL A 230 -6.01 14.46 -1.91
N GLY A 231 -5.07 13.53 -1.68
CA GLY A 231 -3.65 13.85 -1.59
C GLY A 231 -3.19 14.45 -0.26
N ASN A 232 -3.95 14.28 0.82
CA ASN A 232 -3.63 14.76 2.18
C ASN A 232 -2.92 13.70 3.06
N GLY A 233 -2.45 12.61 2.47
CA GLY A 233 -1.75 11.54 3.18
C GLY A 233 -2.64 10.54 3.92
N MET A 234 -3.97 10.67 3.78
CA MET A 234 -4.96 9.80 4.41
C MET A 234 -6.05 9.39 3.44
N THR A 235 -6.69 8.26 3.70
CA THR A 235 -7.91 7.86 3.03
C THR A 235 -9.11 8.55 3.67
N LYS A 236 -10.18 8.71 2.90
CA LYS A 236 -11.45 9.23 3.40
C LYS A 236 -12.02 8.23 4.41
N THR A 237 -12.38 8.72 5.61
CA THR A 237 -13.07 7.91 6.63
C THR A 237 -14.39 8.53 7.00
N PRO A 238 -15.33 7.75 7.54
CA PRO A 238 -16.49 8.27 8.24
C PRO A 238 -16.05 9.14 9.42
N PHE A 239 -16.84 10.18 9.70
CA PHE A 239 -16.64 11.12 10.78
C PHE A 239 -16.37 10.40 12.11
N ASN A 240 -15.40 10.89 12.86
CA ASN A 240 -14.96 10.48 14.20
C ASN A 240 -13.79 9.48 14.31
N GLU A 241 -13.21 9.03 13.21
CA GLU A 241 -11.98 8.24 13.24
C GLU A 241 -10.92 8.89 12.35
N TYR A 242 -9.65 8.78 12.76
CA TYR A 242 -8.54 9.11 11.85
C TYR A 242 -8.62 8.23 10.61
N GLY A 243 -8.45 8.84 9.45
CA GLY A 243 -8.32 8.11 8.20
C GLY A 243 -7.17 7.11 8.25
N THR A 244 -7.27 6.08 7.45
CA THR A 244 -6.15 5.18 7.25
C THR A 244 -5.00 5.96 6.62
N ILE A 245 -3.81 5.86 7.20
CA ILE A 245 -2.62 6.51 6.69
C ILE A 245 -2.27 5.88 5.36
N LYS A 246 -2.16 6.71 4.33
CA LYS A 246 -1.91 6.27 2.96
C LYS A 246 -0.50 6.64 2.52
N TYR A 247 0.18 5.65 1.98
CA TYR A 247 1.49 5.80 1.37
C TYR A 247 1.42 5.53 -0.13
N GLN A 248 2.40 6.04 -0.85
CA GLN A 248 2.60 5.81 -2.27
C GLN A 248 3.99 5.22 -2.48
N VAL A 249 4.06 4.19 -3.29
CA VAL A 249 5.31 3.66 -3.81
C VAL A 249 5.73 4.56 -4.97
N SER A 250 6.76 5.37 -4.78
CA SER A 250 7.29 6.32 -5.78
C SER A 250 8.09 5.63 -6.88
N LYS A 251 8.76 4.53 -6.53
CA LYS A 251 9.45 3.62 -7.46
C LYS A 251 9.15 2.20 -7.02
N PRO A 252 8.99 1.23 -7.95
CA PRO A 252 8.70 -0.15 -7.60
C PRO A 252 9.65 -0.68 -6.52
N CYS A 253 9.08 -1.31 -5.49
CA CYS A 253 9.81 -1.95 -4.40
C CYS A 253 9.85 -3.46 -4.63
N ASP A 254 11.02 -4.08 -4.44
CA ASP A 254 11.14 -5.53 -4.44
C ASP A 254 10.38 -6.11 -3.24
N ILE A 255 9.56 -7.13 -3.45
CA ILE A 255 8.84 -7.82 -2.38
C ILE A 255 9.76 -8.87 -1.76
N ASP A 256 9.94 -8.85 -0.44
CA ASP A 256 10.81 -9.81 0.24
C ASP A 256 10.19 -11.22 0.30
N ILE A 257 11.04 -12.22 0.53
CA ILE A 257 10.63 -13.58 0.88
C ILE A 257 9.84 -13.51 2.18
N GLY A 258 8.77 -14.32 2.29
CA GLY A 258 7.87 -14.30 3.45
C GLY A 258 6.61 -13.47 3.22
N ALA A 259 6.50 -12.71 2.14
CA ALA A 259 5.27 -12.02 1.80
C ALA A 259 4.11 -12.99 1.57
N VAL A 260 2.89 -12.57 1.97
CA VAL A 260 1.69 -13.42 1.98
C VAL A 260 0.56 -12.71 1.27
N ILE A 261 -0.24 -13.46 0.52
CA ILE A 261 -1.51 -12.97 -0.03
C ILE A 261 -2.67 -13.70 0.63
N TYR A 262 -3.60 -12.94 1.18
CA TYR A 262 -4.87 -13.40 1.73
C TYR A 262 -5.98 -13.14 0.73
N GLU A 263 -6.93 -14.05 0.61
CA GLU A 263 -8.22 -13.84 -0.02
C GLU A 263 -9.24 -13.50 1.06
N LEU A 264 -10.01 -12.45 0.86
CA LEU A 264 -11.14 -12.04 1.71
C LEU A 264 -12.39 -11.96 0.85
N ASP A 265 -13.40 -12.77 1.17
CA ASP A 265 -14.69 -12.75 0.51
C ASP A 265 -15.69 -11.79 1.18
N ARG A 266 -16.84 -11.55 0.53
CA ARG A 266 -17.90 -10.68 1.06
C ARG A 266 -18.55 -11.21 2.33
N ASN A 267 -18.44 -12.51 2.61
CA ASN A 267 -18.97 -13.14 3.82
C ASN A 267 -18.01 -13.01 5.01
N GLY A 268 -16.84 -12.40 4.79
CA GLY A 268 -15.83 -12.20 5.83
C GLY A 268 -14.89 -13.39 6.03
N SER A 269 -14.96 -14.42 5.17
CA SER A 269 -13.99 -15.52 5.21
C SER A 269 -12.64 -15.00 4.70
N ILE A 270 -11.60 -15.24 5.49
CA ILE A 270 -10.22 -14.89 5.15
C ILE A 270 -9.35 -16.15 5.15
N LYS A 271 -8.57 -16.33 4.10
CA LYS A 271 -7.63 -17.44 3.97
C LYS A 271 -6.35 -17.02 3.26
N ILE A 272 -5.22 -17.64 3.63
CA ILE A 272 -3.97 -17.48 2.88
C ILE A 272 -4.11 -18.25 1.57
N VAL A 273 -3.79 -17.61 0.46
CA VAL A 273 -3.89 -18.20 -0.88
C VAL A 273 -2.55 -18.22 -1.63
N ALA A 274 -1.57 -17.45 -1.21
CA ALA A 274 -0.21 -17.53 -1.78
C ALA A 274 0.84 -17.04 -0.77
N VAL A 275 2.05 -17.56 -0.90
CA VAL A 275 3.25 -17.12 -0.16
C VAL A 275 4.42 -16.95 -1.11
N ARG A 276 5.28 -15.97 -0.81
CA ARG A 276 6.49 -15.70 -1.56
C ARG A 276 7.66 -16.43 -0.91
N VAL A 277 8.25 -17.36 -1.61
CA VAL A 277 9.29 -18.26 -1.09
C VAL A 277 10.49 -18.32 -2.03
N LYS A 278 11.64 -18.74 -1.48
CA LYS A 278 12.78 -19.16 -2.30
C LYS A 278 12.60 -20.61 -2.71
N ASP A 279 12.56 -20.85 -4.00
CA ASP A 279 12.55 -22.20 -4.58
C ASP A 279 13.80 -22.37 -5.43
N LYS A 280 14.71 -23.27 -4.99
CA LYS A 280 16.05 -23.42 -5.57
C LYS A 280 16.79 -22.08 -5.64
N SER A 281 17.00 -21.53 -6.83
CA SER A 281 17.68 -20.24 -7.06
C SER A 281 16.70 -19.06 -7.30
N GLU A 282 15.41 -19.32 -7.39
CA GLU A 282 14.41 -18.32 -7.74
C GLU A 282 13.56 -17.91 -6.52
N VAL A 283 13.06 -16.69 -6.53
CA VAL A 283 12.10 -16.20 -5.54
C VAL A 283 10.76 -16.04 -6.23
N ILE A 284 9.82 -16.91 -5.88
CA ILE A 284 8.53 -17.08 -6.56
C ILE A 284 7.37 -17.03 -5.60
N TRP A 285 6.18 -16.75 -6.12
CA TRP A 285 4.92 -16.98 -5.43
C TRP A 285 4.47 -18.43 -5.59
N LYS A 286 4.11 -19.07 -4.48
CA LYS A 286 3.48 -20.39 -4.48
C LYS A 286 2.05 -20.28 -3.98
N GLU A 287 1.11 -20.82 -4.75
CA GLU A 287 -0.29 -20.92 -4.32
C GLU A 287 -0.46 -21.95 -3.21
N ILE A 288 -1.44 -21.68 -2.34
CA ILE A 288 -1.84 -22.55 -1.23
C ILE A 288 -3.21 -23.13 -1.56
N LYS A 289 -3.35 -24.44 -1.44
CA LYS A 289 -4.62 -25.17 -1.60
C LYS A 289 -5.47 -25.13 -0.33
#